data_9cface0c0d714f8abb37955312f73b3e
#
_entry.id   9cface0c0d714f8abb37955312f73b3e
#
_cell.length_a   1.000
_cell.length_b   1.000
_cell.length_c   1.000
_cell.angle_alpha   90.00
_cell.angle_beta   90.00
_cell.angle_gamma   90.00
#
_symmetry.space_group_name_H-M   'P 1'
#
loop_
_entity.id
_entity.type
_entity.pdbx_description
1 polymer ?
#
loop_
_entity_poly.entity_id
_entity_poly.type
_entity_poly.pdbx_seq_one_letter_code
_entity_poly.pdbx_strand_id
1 'polypeptide(L)'
;MIRKLLKAGLILVVVLAASAGVLYLLGVRMVMDGGAGIHFGFVKSGEAQADEIARHREAQRAQAPIPAAEGSLPAATAAPAGPNEPASPAQPVSSASPASPAASDWPDFRGPARDGHYRAAPIRTDWPATGLTPMWKQPVGGGYASFVTAGGHAFTIEQRAGEEVVAAYDVMTGRELWTSSWTARFSETMGGDGPRATPTWAAGRVYALGGEGELRALDARDGRMLWRTNILADAGAENRPWGMSGSPLIVDNTVVVTPGGAGGKSLIAYDAASGRQAWSALDDRTSYSSPMLVTVGGVRQILYFTSSRLVALTPDGGRELWSHPWVTDPAVNASQPLFIGDNRIFISTGYGKGATVIELTRAGEAFTVREVWRNIRMKNQFTSSVLHEGFIYGLDEAILACIDAATGEVKWKGGRYGYGQLMLADGHLIVMTEGGDMALVRATPAKHEEVSRFTVFDARTWNHPAITNGILLVRNLQEMAAFDLRAAAR
;
A
#
# COMPACT_ATOMS: atom_id res chain seq x y z
N MET A 1 61.16 5.00 2.51
CA MET A 1 60.09 4.05 2.94
C MET A 1 58.70 4.66 2.79
N ILE A 2 58.39 5.82 3.35
CA ILE A 2 57.08 6.49 3.34
C ILE A 2 56.50 6.70 1.92
N ARG A 3 57.31 7.19 0.94
CA ARG A 3 56.86 7.39 -0.45
C ARG A 3 56.43 6.08 -1.16
N LYS A 4 57.05 4.93 -0.83
CA LYS A 4 56.65 3.64 -1.39
C LYS A 4 55.34 3.14 -0.77
N LEU A 5 55.14 3.36 0.52
CA LEU A 5 53.89 3.07 1.22
C LEU A 5 52.73 3.93 0.72
N LEU A 6 52.96 5.22 0.49
CA LEU A 6 51.93 6.10 -0.07
C LEU A 6 51.55 5.71 -1.51
N LYS A 7 52.54 5.32 -2.36
CA LYS A 7 52.24 4.82 -3.71
C LYS A 7 51.45 3.49 -3.69
N ALA A 8 51.86 2.56 -2.82
CA ALA A 8 51.12 1.29 -2.66
C ALA A 8 49.67 1.52 -2.15
N GLY A 9 49.48 2.43 -1.19
CA GLY A 9 48.14 2.81 -0.73
C GLY A 9 47.29 3.44 -1.81
N LEU A 10 47.86 4.33 -2.63
CA LEU A 10 47.16 4.95 -3.75
C LEU A 10 46.76 3.92 -4.82
N ILE A 11 47.67 2.98 -5.15
CA ILE A 11 47.34 1.88 -6.09
C ILE A 11 46.21 1.01 -5.56
N LEU A 12 46.26 0.68 -4.26
CA LEU A 12 45.18 -0.11 -3.64
C LEU A 12 43.82 0.58 -3.73
N VAL A 13 43.78 1.90 -3.43
CA VAL A 13 42.56 2.70 -3.52
C VAL A 13 42.03 2.75 -4.96
N VAL A 14 42.91 2.92 -5.95
CA VAL A 14 42.52 2.92 -7.38
C VAL A 14 41.98 1.56 -7.80
N VAL A 15 42.62 0.45 -7.38
CA VAL A 15 42.16 -0.92 -7.68
C VAL A 15 40.80 -1.19 -7.02
N LEU A 16 40.60 -0.80 -5.76
CA LEU A 16 39.32 -0.96 -5.08
C LEU A 16 38.22 -0.12 -5.73
N ALA A 17 38.51 1.12 -6.13
CA ALA A 17 37.55 1.95 -6.85
C ALA A 17 37.19 1.38 -8.23
N ALA A 18 38.18 0.87 -8.98
CA ALA A 18 37.94 0.23 -10.27
C ALA A 18 37.12 -1.06 -10.10
N SER A 19 37.44 -1.89 -9.09
CA SER A 19 36.68 -3.09 -8.78
C SER A 19 35.22 -2.78 -8.38
N ALA A 20 35.03 -1.75 -7.55
CA ALA A 20 33.69 -1.28 -7.17
C ALA A 20 32.92 -0.77 -8.40
N GLY A 21 33.60 -0.04 -9.31
CA GLY A 21 33.03 0.39 -10.59
C GLY A 21 32.59 -0.76 -11.48
N VAL A 22 33.43 -1.81 -11.60
CA VAL A 22 33.08 -3.03 -12.36
C VAL A 22 31.88 -3.74 -11.72
N LEU A 23 31.86 -3.93 -10.39
CA LEU A 23 30.75 -4.54 -9.69
C LEU A 23 29.46 -3.73 -9.89
N TYR A 24 29.57 -2.39 -9.85
CA TYR A 24 28.44 -1.52 -10.12
C TYR A 24 27.91 -1.68 -11.55
N LEU A 25 28.79 -1.77 -12.56
CA LEU A 25 28.40 -2.01 -13.96
C LEU A 25 27.76 -3.40 -14.15
N LEU A 26 28.19 -4.38 -13.36
CA LEU A 26 27.62 -5.74 -13.36
C LEU A 26 26.27 -5.80 -12.60
N GLY A 27 25.78 -4.69 -12.07
CA GLY A 27 24.48 -4.65 -11.35
C GLY A 27 24.56 -4.99 -9.87
N VAL A 28 25.75 -5.14 -9.28
CA VAL A 28 25.91 -5.32 -7.83
C VAL A 28 25.63 -3.98 -7.14
N ARG A 29 24.66 -3.95 -6.25
CA ARG A 29 24.27 -2.77 -5.48
C ARG A 29 24.32 -3.07 -4.00
N MET A 30 24.61 -2.04 -3.22
CA MET A 30 24.38 -2.06 -1.79
C MET A 30 22.86 -1.98 -1.55
N VAL A 31 22.32 -2.97 -0.87
CA VAL A 31 20.90 -3.09 -0.54
C VAL A 31 20.78 -3.05 0.98
N MET A 32 19.85 -2.25 1.48
CA MET A 32 19.56 -2.19 2.91
C MET A 32 18.26 -2.96 3.19
N ASP A 33 18.26 -3.75 4.26
CA ASP A 33 17.03 -4.33 4.81
C ASP A 33 16.28 -3.32 5.69
N GLY A 34 15.06 -3.66 6.11
CA GLY A 34 14.24 -2.79 6.95
C GLY A 34 14.82 -2.52 8.34
N GLY A 35 15.79 -3.31 8.80
CA GLY A 35 16.54 -3.12 10.03
C GLY A 35 17.85 -2.35 9.87
N ALA A 36 18.05 -1.68 8.72
CA ALA A 36 19.28 -0.99 8.34
C ALA A 36 20.53 -1.90 8.22
N GLY A 37 20.34 -3.21 8.09
CA GLY A 37 21.41 -4.15 7.71
C GLY A 37 21.81 -3.92 6.25
N ILE A 38 23.11 -3.93 5.98
CA ILE A 38 23.67 -3.71 4.63
C ILE A 38 24.14 -5.05 4.05
N HIS A 39 23.68 -5.35 2.84
CA HIS A 39 24.17 -6.47 2.06
C HIS A 39 24.33 -6.08 0.59
N PHE A 40 25.04 -6.89 -0.17
CA PHE A 40 25.23 -6.68 -1.61
C PHE A 40 24.35 -7.66 -2.38
N GLY A 41 23.60 -7.14 -3.34
CA GLY A 41 22.71 -7.91 -4.18
C GLY A 41 22.78 -7.45 -5.63
N PHE A 42 22.35 -8.32 -6.55
CA PHE A 42 22.16 -7.94 -7.94
C PHE A 42 20.84 -7.20 -8.09
N VAL A 43 20.91 -5.95 -8.57
CA VAL A 43 19.73 -5.13 -8.85
C VAL A 43 19.80 -4.70 -10.32
N LYS A 44 18.80 -5.08 -11.11
CA LYS A 44 18.67 -4.64 -12.50
C LYS A 44 18.58 -3.11 -12.56
N SER A 45 19.19 -2.49 -13.58
CA SER A 45 18.94 -1.07 -13.84
C SER A 45 17.47 -0.84 -14.22
N GLY A 46 16.96 0.36 -13.98
CA GLY A 46 15.57 0.71 -14.34
C GLY A 46 15.30 0.52 -15.84
N GLU A 47 16.28 0.83 -16.70
CA GLU A 47 16.17 0.60 -18.14
C GLU A 47 16.14 -0.89 -18.50
N ALA A 48 17.05 -1.71 -17.96
CA ALA A 48 17.05 -3.15 -18.21
C ALA A 48 15.75 -3.82 -17.73
N GLN A 49 15.18 -3.36 -16.63
CA GLN A 49 13.90 -3.83 -16.14
C GLN A 49 12.74 -3.39 -17.06
N ALA A 50 12.72 -2.15 -17.51
CA ALA A 50 11.73 -1.65 -18.45
C ALA A 50 11.77 -2.39 -19.79
N ASP A 51 12.96 -2.68 -20.32
CA ASP A 51 13.14 -3.49 -21.53
C ASP A 51 12.63 -4.93 -21.36
N GLU A 52 12.87 -5.54 -20.21
CA GLU A 52 12.35 -6.88 -19.89
C GLU A 52 10.82 -6.88 -19.86
N ILE A 53 10.23 -5.89 -19.20
CA ILE A 53 8.78 -5.70 -19.18
C ILE A 53 8.24 -5.51 -20.59
N ALA A 54 8.84 -4.64 -21.40
CA ALA A 54 8.40 -4.37 -22.76
C ALA A 54 8.39 -5.65 -23.62
N ARG A 55 9.50 -6.42 -23.60
CA ARG A 55 9.58 -7.71 -24.31
C ARG A 55 8.52 -8.69 -23.83
N HIS A 56 8.30 -8.79 -22.51
CA HIS A 56 7.28 -9.69 -21.97
C HIS A 56 5.88 -9.28 -22.41
N ARG A 57 5.53 -7.97 -22.39
CA ARG A 57 4.23 -7.45 -22.82
C ARG A 57 4.02 -7.63 -24.34
N GLU A 58 5.05 -7.48 -25.13
CA GLU A 58 5.00 -7.78 -26.58
C GLU A 58 4.66 -9.25 -26.83
N ALA A 59 5.33 -10.16 -26.14
CA ALA A 59 5.03 -11.60 -26.22
C ALA A 59 3.59 -11.93 -25.76
N GLN A 60 3.08 -11.24 -24.74
CA GLN A 60 1.67 -11.38 -24.32
C GLN A 60 0.69 -10.90 -25.39
N ARG A 61 0.96 -9.79 -26.07
CA ARG A 61 0.11 -9.27 -27.15
C ARG A 61 0.06 -10.17 -28.38
N ALA A 62 1.11 -10.92 -28.63
CA ALA A 62 1.15 -11.91 -29.70
C ALA A 62 0.30 -13.18 -29.43
N GLN A 63 -0.15 -13.39 -28.19
CA GLN A 63 -1.05 -14.49 -27.83
C GLN A 63 -2.51 -14.17 -28.21
N ALA A 64 -3.36 -15.21 -28.27
CA ALA A 64 -4.79 -15.04 -28.56
C ALA A 64 -5.44 -14.02 -27.60
N PRO A 65 -6.46 -13.26 -28.07
CA PRO A 65 -7.20 -12.34 -27.23
C PRO A 65 -7.77 -13.06 -26.00
N ILE A 66 -7.78 -12.37 -24.84
CA ILE A 66 -8.47 -12.86 -23.66
C ILE A 66 -9.98 -12.77 -23.94
N PRO A 67 -10.78 -13.83 -23.65
CA PRO A 67 -12.23 -13.64 -23.58
C PRO A 67 -12.54 -12.50 -22.61
N ALA A 68 -13.49 -11.64 -22.98
CA ALA A 68 -13.89 -10.55 -22.09
C ALA A 68 -14.22 -11.13 -20.69
N ALA A 69 -13.62 -10.56 -19.64
CA ALA A 69 -13.90 -10.98 -18.28
C ALA A 69 -15.42 -10.92 -18.04
N GLU A 70 -15.98 -11.96 -17.42
CA GLU A 70 -17.37 -11.92 -16.95
C GLU A 70 -17.45 -10.89 -15.82
N GLY A 71 -17.82 -9.66 -16.16
CA GLY A 71 -17.90 -8.53 -15.25
C GLY A 71 -17.31 -7.29 -15.93
N SER A 72 -18.08 -6.66 -16.83
CA SER A 72 -17.65 -5.38 -17.40
C SER A 72 -17.56 -4.33 -16.28
N LEU A 73 -16.39 -3.69 -16.16
CA LEU A 73 -16.24 -2.53 -15.27
C LEU A 73 -17.29 -1.47 -15.64
N PRO A 74 -17.97 -0.88 -14.64
CA PRO A 74 -18.91 0.19 -14.89
C PRO A 74 -18.20 1.40 -15.49
N ALA A 75 -18.89 2.12 -16.36
CA ALA A 75 -18.39 3.39 -16.87
C ALA A 75 -18.15 4.38 -15.72
N ALA A 76 -17.08 5.15 -15.77
CA ALA A 76 -16.90 6.28 -14.89
C ALA A 76 -18.08 7.24 -15.06
N THR A 77 -18.80 7.56 -13.97
CA THR A 77 -19.89 8.54 -14.00
C THR A 77 -19.34 9.90 -14.47
N ALA A 78 -19.96 10.48 -15.49
CA ALA A 78 -19.57 11.81 -15.97
C ALA A 78 -19.72 12.85 -14.87
N ALA A 79 -18.78 13.81 -14.78
CA ALA A 79 -18.97 14.99 -13.95
C ALA A 79 -20.23 15.73 -14.39
N PRO A 80 -21.04 16.30 -13.48
CA PRO A 80 -22.12 17.18 -13.87
C PRO A 80 -21.54 18.37 -14.67
N ALA A 81 -22.15 18.66 -15.82
CA ALA A 81 -21.73 19.78 -16.67
C ALA A 81 -21.73 21.08 -15.86
N GLY A 82 -20.65 21.88 -15.99
CA GLY A 82 -20.56 23.18 -15.33
C GLY A 82 -21.64 24.14 -15.85
N PRO A 83 -21.98 25.23 -15.11
CA PRO A 83 -23.15 26.06 -15.35
C PRO A 83 -23.17 26.92 -16.64
N ASN A 84 -22.29 26.67 -17.62
CA ASN A 84 -22.12 27.50 -18.82
C ASN A 84 -22.16 26.77 -20.16
N GLU A 85 -22.83 25.62 -20.28
CA GLU A 85 -23.15 25.05 -21.59
C GLU A 85 -24.67 25.07 -21.83
N PRO A 86 -25.17 25.51 -23.05
CA PRO A 86 -26.60 25.53 -23.33
C PRO A 86 -27.14 24.09 -23.37
N ALA A 87 -28.21 23.86 -22.63
CA ALA A 87 -28.85 22.56 -22.47
C ALA A 87 -29.41 22.05 -23.80
N SER A 88 -28.89 20.90 -24.27
CA SER A 88 -29.60 20.04 -25.23
C SER A 88 -30.69 19.27 -24.46
N PRO A 89 -31.86 18.97 -25.10
CA PRO A 89 -32.99 18.37 -24.39
C PRO A 89 -32.64 16.98 -23.83
N ALA A 90 -32.79 16.86 -22.53
CA ALA A 90 -32.44 15.67 -21.76
C ALA A 90 -33.34 14.48 -22.14
N GLN A 91 -32.71 13.41 -22.61
CA GLN A 91 -33.32 12.07 -22.51
C GLN A 91 -33.24 11.62 -21.01
N PRO A 92 -34.24 10.89 -20.51
CA PRO A 92 -34.22 10.42 -19.12
C PRO A 92 -33.08 9.43 -18.94
N VAL A 93 -31.97 9.89 -18.37
CA VAL A 93 -30.88 9.00 -17.90
C VAL A 93 -31.43 8.25 -16.68
N SER A 94 -31.58 6.95 -16.85
CA SER A 94 -31.75 6.02 -15.73
C SER A 94 -30.67 6.32 -14.69
N SER A 95 -31.08 6.63 -13.47
CA SER A 95 -30.18 6.84 -12.34
C SER A 95 -29.58 5.51 -11.93
N ALA A 96 -28.56 5.06 -12.66
CA ALA A 96 -27.73 3.96 -12.21
C ALA A 96 -26.98 4.43 -10.96
N SER A 97 -27.25 3.85 -9.81
CA SER A 97 -26.45 4.02 -8.61
C SER A 97 -24.97 3.81 -8.94
N PRO A 98 -24.04 4.58 -8.36
CA PRO A 98 -22.61 4.38 -8.59
C PRO A 98 -22.28 2.93 -8.27
N ALA A 99 -21.58 2.26 -9.20
CA ALA A 99 -21.26 0.85 -9.03
C ALA A 99 -20.40 0.66 -7.78
N SER A 100 -20.93 -0.11 -6.83
CA SER A 100 -20.20 -0.58 -5.67
C SER A 100 -19.29 -1.74 -6.07
N PRO A 101 -18.11 -1.89 -5.43
CA PRO A 101 -17.26 -3.07 -5.65
C PRO A 101 -18.03 -4.35 -5.30
N ALA A 102 -17.73 -5.44 -6.00
CA ALA A 102 -18.25 -6.75 -5.62
C ALA A 102 -17.72 -7.14 -4.23
N ALA A 103 -18.44 -7.95 -3.48
CA ALA A 103 -18.04 -8.35 -2.13
C ALA A 103 -16.67 -9.03 -2.07
N SER A 104 -16.22 -9.59 -3.17
CA SER A 104 -14.92 -10.26 -3.32
C SER A 104 -13.81 -9.37 -3.86
N ASP A 105 -14.10 -8.13 -4.29
CA ASP A 105 -13.10 -7.19 -4.78
C ASP A 105 -12.24 -6.65 -3.63
N TRP A 106 -11.06 -6.17 -4.00
CA TRP A 106 -10.07 -5.54 -3.10
C TRP A 106 -9.81 -4.10 -3.56
N PRO A 107 -10.79 -3.20 -3.46
CA PRO A 107 -10.78 -1.91 -4.18
C PRO A 107 -9.87 -0.85 -3.56
N ASP A 108 -9.31 -1.13 -2.38
CA ASP A 108 -8.59 -0.15 -1.60
C ASP A 108 -7.31 -0.74 -0.97
N PHE A 109 -6.42 0.11 -0.51
CA PHE A 109 -5.22 -0.29 0.22
C PHE A 109 -5.59 -1.15 1.42
N ARG A 110 -5.08 -2.39 1.47
CA ARG A 110 -5.40 -3.40 2.48
C ARG A 110 -6.89 -3.80 2.52
N GLY A 111 -7.60 -3.68 1.40
CA GLY A 111 -8.98 -4.13 1.24
C GLY A 111 -10.04 -3.09 1.57
N PRO A 112 -11.32 -3.46 1.47
CA PRO A 112 -12.45 -2.52 1.55
C PRO A 112 -12.52 -1.72 2.85
N ALA A 113 -12.08 -2.33 3.97
CA ALA A 113 -12.06 -1.69 5.29
C ALA A 113 -10.68 -1.14 5.67
N ARG A 114 -9.68 -1.22 4.80
CA ARG A 114 -8.28 -0.87 5.06
C ARG A 114 -7.67 -1.57 6.28
N ASP A 115 -8.18 -2.73 6.66
CA ASP A 115 -7.78 -3.48 7.85
C ASP A 115 -6.96 -4.75 7.56
N GLY A 116 -6.74 -5.06 6.28
CA GLY A 116 -5.94 -6.22 5.85
C GLY A 116 -6.65 -7.56 6.04
N HIS A 117 -7.98 -7.57 6.15
CA HIS A 117 -8.74 -8.79 6.37
C HIS A 117 -9.63 -9.14 5.17
N TYR A 118 -9.35 -10.26 4.52
CA TYR A 118 -10.20 -10.84 3.48
C TYR A 118 -11.31 -11.68 4.11
N ARG A 119 -12.57 -11.34 3.81
CA ARG A 119 -13.78 -11.95 4.39
C ARG A 119 -14.72 -12.55 3.37
N ALA A 120 -14.41 -12.45 2.08
CA ALA A 120 -15.37 -12.79 1.03
C ALA A 120 -15.64 -14.29 0.89
N ALA A 121 -14.62 -15.13 1.10
CA ALA A 121 -14.73 -16.58 1.00
C ALA A 121 -13.61 -17.27 1.79
N PRO A 122 -13.82 -18.56 2.17
CA PRO A 122 -12.74 -19.39 2.69
C PRO A 122 -11.61 -19.54 1.67
N ILE A 123 -10.40 -19.77 2.19
CA ILE A 123 -9.23 -20.06 1.36
C ILE A 123 -8.74 -21.49 1.62
N ARG A 124 -8.04 -22.07 0.63
CA ARG A 124 -7.33 -23.32 0.88
C ARG A 124 -6.17 -23.09 1.84
N THR A 125 -6.04 -23.96 2.82
CA THR A 125 -4.98 -23.88 3.87
C THR A 125 -4.07 -25.11 3.85
N ASP A 126 -4.30 -26.05 2.97
CA ASP A 126 -3.53 -27.27 2.74
C ASP A 126 -2.38 -27.03 1.74
N TRP A 127 -1.54 -26.03 2.03
CA TRP A 127 -0.44 -25.71 1.14
C TRP A 127 0.61 -26.83 1.16
N PRO A 128 1.04 -27.31 -0.03
CA PRO A 128 2.06 -28.33 -0.11
C PRO A 128 3.40 -27.86 0.50
N ALA A 129 4.20 -28.78 1.02
CA ALA A 129 5.54 -28.47 1.51
C ALA A 129 6.47 -27.88 0.43
N THR A 130 6.21 -28.19 -0.85
CA THR A 130 6.91 -27.64 -2.02
C THR A 130 6.42 -26.25 -2.41
N GLY A 131 5.42 -25.71 -1.71
CA GLY A 131 4.75 -24.44 -2.03
C GLY A 131 3.65 -24.57 -3.07
N LEU A 132 2.95 -23.47 -3.30
CA LEU A 132 1.91 -23.35 -4.32
C LEU A 132 2.54 -23.04 -5.68
N THR A 133 2.02 -23.63 -6.74
CA THR A 133 2.37 -23.23 -8.11
C THR A 133 1.64 -21.94 -8.44
N PRO A 134 2.33 -20.87 -8.88
CA PRO A 134 1.66 -19.65 -9.32
C PRO A 134 0.83 -19.92 -10.58
N MET A 135 -0.34 -19.30 -10.70
CA MET A 135 -1.12 -19.25 -11.93
C MET A 135 -0.32 -18.56 -13.04
N TRP A 136 0.33 -17.49 -12.66
CA TRP A 136 1.29 -16.77 -13.50
C TRP A 136 2.32 -16.05 -12.63
N LYS A 137 3.51 -15.84 -13.17
CA LYS A 137 4.59 -15.03 -12.60
C LYS A 137 5.26 -14.27 -13.73
N GLN A 138 5.53 -12.98 -13.54
CA GLN A 138 6.01 -12.12 -14.61
C GLN A 138 6.71 -10.85 -14.07
N PRO A 139 7.50 -10.15 -14.92
CA PRO A 139 8.15 -8.90 -14.52
C PRO A 139 7.15 -7.79 -14.29
N VAL A 140 7.48 -6.89 -13.36
CA VAL A 140 6.75 -5.67 -13.00
C VAL A 140 7.75 -4.54 -12.75
N GLY A 141 7.32 -3.29 -12.86
CA GLY A 141 8.16 -2.12 -12.58
C GLY A 141 8.41 -1.90 -11.08
N GLY A 142 9.37 -1.04 -10.76
CA GLY A 142 9.73 -0.70 -9.38
C GLY A 142 8.60 -0.04 -8.58
N GLY A 143 8.72 -0.06 -7.27
CA GLY A 143 7.77 0.58 -6.35
C GLY A 143 7.12 -0.36 -5.36
N TYR A 144 6.57 0.22 -4.29
CA TYR A 144 5.98 -0.52 -3.18
C TYR A 144 4.45 -0.51 -3.15
N ALA A 145 3.80 0.07 -4.15
CA ALA A 145 2.36 -0.03 -4.31
C ALA A 145 1.92 -1.49 -4.38
N SER A 146 0.81 -1.80 -3.72
CA SER A 146 0.12 -3.07 -3.84
C SER A 146 -0.81 -3.06 -5.06
N PHE A 147 -1.62 -4.11 -5.20
CA PHE A 147 -2.73 -4.15 -6.12
C PHE A 147 -4.03 -3.70 -5.44
N VAL A 148 -4.90 -3.11 -6.24
CA VAL A 148 -6.34 -3.07 -5.96
C VAL A 148 -7.06 -3.78 -7.09
N THR A 149 -8.22 -4.36 -6.79
CA THR A 149 -8.96 -5.15 -7.77
C THR A 149 -10.42 -4.75 -7.85
N ALA A 150 -10.97 -4.81 -9.06
CA ALA A 150 -12.39 -4.68 -9.32
C ALA A 150 -12.74 -5.35 -10.64
N GLY A 151 -13.86 -6.10 -10.68
CA GLY A 151 -14.41 -6.68 -11.89
C GLY A 151 -13.41 -7.55 -12.68
N GLY A 152 -12.57 -8.33 -12.01
CA GLY A 152 -11.55 -9.17 -12.64
C GLY A 152 -10.28 -8.46 -13.10
N HIS A 153 -10.16 -7.16 -12.85
CA HIS A 153 -8.96 -6.35 -13.14
C HIS A 153 -8.16 -6.11 -11.87
N ALA A 154 -6.83 -6.12 -12.01
CA ALA A 154 -5.89 -5.71 -10.97
C ALA A 154 -5.17 -4.44 -11.41
N PHE A 155 -5.18 -3.40 -10.56
CA PHE A 155 -4.54 -2.12 -10.82
C PHE A 155 -3.39 -1.90 -9.86
N THR A 156 -2.28 -1.38 -10.36
CA THR A 156 -1.13 -0.96 -9.54
C THR A 156 -0.45 0.24 -10.19
N ILE A 157 0.46 0.87 -9.47
CA ILE A 157 1.36 1.90 -10.00
C ILE A 157 2.80 1.44 -9.82
N GLU A 158 3.64 1.66 -10.82
CA GLU A 158 5.01 1.18 -10.89
C GLU A 158 5.93 2.14 -11.62
N GLN A 159 7.23 2.03 -11.38
CA GLN A 159 8.27 2.78 -12.10
C GLN A 159 8.78 1.94 -13.26
N ARG A 160 8.72 2.47 -14.49
CA ARG A 160 9.36 1.90 -15.69
C ARG A 160 10.36 2.92 -16.24
N ALA A 161 11.64 2.69 -16.02
CA ALA A 161 12.71 3.65 -16.35
C ALA A 161 12.40 5.06 -15.80
N GLY A 162 12.25 6.06 -16.67
CA GLY A 162 11.96 7.46 -16.34
C GLY A 162 10.48 7.81 -16.13
N GLU A 163 9.58 6.82 -16.10
CA GLU A 163 8.14 7.06 -16.04
C GLU A 163 7.49 6.33 -14.85
N GLU A 164 6.58 7.00 -14.17
CA GLU A 164 5.58 6.34 -13.33
C GLU A 164 4.42 5.89 -14.20
N VAL A 165 3.98 4.64 -14.01
CA VAL A 165 3.00 3.96 -14.86
C VAL A 165 1.91 3.36 -14.00
N VAL A 166 0.67 3.77 -14.20
CA VAL A 166 -0.50 3.03 -13.71
C VAL A 166 -0.84 1.96 -14.74
N ALA A 167 -0.91 0.72 -14.30
CA ALA A 167 -1.19 -0.42 -15.16
C ALA A 167 -2.38 -1.23 -14.65
N ALA A 168 -3.19 -1.72 -15.58
CA ALA A 168 -4.23 -2.69 -15.33
C ALA A 168 -3.85 -4.04 -15.91
N TYR A 169 -4.14 -5.08 -15.14
CA TYR A 169 -3.87 -6.46 -15.50
C TYR A 169 -5.14 -7.29 -15.35
N ASP A 170 -5.31 -8.28 -16.20
CA ASP A 170 -6.30 -9.33 -16.00
C ASP A 170 -5.86 -10.24 -14.84
N VAL A 171 -6.71 -10.42 -13.85
CA VAL A 171 -6.39 -11.17 -12.62
C VAL A 171 -6.03 -12.62 -12.93
N MET A 172 -6.74 -13.27 -13.88
CA MET A 172 -6.60 -14.68 -14.13
C MET A 172 -5.35 -15.03 -14.96
N THR A 173 -4.96 -14.14 -15.86
CA THR A 173 -3.89 -14.39 -16.83
C THR A 173 -2.63 -13.55 -16.60
N GLY A 174 -2.74 -12.47 -15.81
CA GLY A 174 -1.67 -11.49 -15.63
C GLY A 174 -1.43 -10.59 -16.83
N ARG A 175 -2.20 -10.70 -17.93
CA ARG A 175 -2.00 -9.88 -19.13
C ARG A 175 -2.25 -8.41 -18.83
N GLU A 176 -1.35 -7.56 -19.32
CA GLU A 176 -1.52 -6.11 -19.28
C GLU A 176 -2.66 -5.70 -20.22
N LEU A 177 -3.66 -5.01 -19.67
CA LEU A 177 -4.85 -4.55 -20.40
C LEU A 177 -4.65 -3.13 -20.94
N TRP A 178 -4.16 -2.24 -20.07
CA TRP A 178 -3.83 -0.87 -20.43
C TRP A 178 -2.80 -0.28 -19.47
N THR A 179 -2.18 0.82 -19.90
CA THR A 179 -1.28 1.64 -19.09
C THR A 179 -1.58 3.12 -19.26
N SER A 180 -1.31 3.90 -18.22
CA SER A 180 -1.32 5.37 -18.24
C SER A 180 -0.06 5.87 -17.55
N SER A 181 0.81 6.58 -18.26
CA SER A 181 2.13 6.97 -17.74
C SER A 181 2.33 8.49 -17.71
N TRP A 182 3.37 8.90 -17.00
CA TRP A 182 3.91 10.26 -17.01
C TRP A 182 5.39 10.26 -16.65
N THR A 183 6.10 11.25 -17.17
CA THR A 183 7.52 11.43 -16.84
C THR A 183 7.65 11.82 -15.38
N ALA A 184 8.13 10.90 -14.57
CA ALA A 184 8.51 11.08 -13.19
C ALA A 184 9.37 9.90 -12.74
N ARG A 185 10.35 10.17 -11.90
CA ARG A 185 11.20 9.12 -11.32
C ARG A 185 11.45 9.44 -9.87
N PHE A 186 10.77 8.72 -8.99
CA PHE A 186 11.12 8.75 -7.59
C PHE A 186 12.19 7.70 -7.30
N SER A 187 13.28 8.11 -6.66
CA SER A 187 14.39 7.23 -6.27
C SER A 187 15.01 7.68 -4.97
N GLU A 188 15.31 6.75 -4.07
CA GLU A 188 16.05 7.02 -2.85
C GLU A 188 16.88 5.80 -2.42
N THR A 189 17.90 6.04 -1.60
CA THR A 189 18.97 5.06 -1.36
C THR A 189 18.53 3.83 -0.58
N MET A 190 17.57 3.94 0.37
CA MET A 190 17.19 2.85 1.26
C MET A 190 16.13 1.94 0.64
N GLY A 191 15.04 2.50 0.16
CA GLY A 191 13.93 1.78 -0.44
C GLY A 191 14.08 1.56 -1.94
N GLY A 192 14.83 2.42 -2.65
CA GLY A 192 15.00 2.33 -4.10
C GLY A 192 13.90 3.05 -4.88
N ASP A 193 13.71 2.65 -6.12
CA ASP A 193 12.91 3.36 -7.11
C ASP A 193 11.40 3.10 -6.98
N GLY A 194 10.62 4.08 -7.42
CA GLY A 194 9.22 3.96 -7.78
C GLY A 194 8.21 4.40 -6.70
N PRO A 195 6.94 4.49 -7.07
CA PRO A 195 5.86 4.96 -6.22
C PRO A 195 5.56 4.01 -5.06
N ARG A 196 5.04 4.56 -3.94
CA ARG A 196 4.74 3.80 -2.72
C ARG A 196 3.24 3.67 -2.46
N ALA A 197 2.46 4.67 -2.86
CA ALA A 197 1.03 4.69 -2.61
C ALA A 197 0.30 3.66 -3.47
N THR A 198 -0.48 2.79 -2.84
CA THR A 198 -1.37 1.88 -3.56
C THR A 198 -2.52 2.69 -4.15
N PRO A 199 -2.92 2.47 -5.41
CA PRO A 199 -4.10 3.09 -5.99
C PRO A 199 -5.38 2.76 -5.20
N THR A 200 -6.47 3.47 -5.49
CA THR A 200 -7.81 3.15 -4.99
C THR A 200 -8.77 3.10 -6.17
N TRP A 201 -9.61 2.08 -6.21
CA TRP A 201 -10.68 1.98 -7.19
C TRP A 201 -12.01 2.40 -6.56
N ALA A 202 -12.76 3.26 -7.23
CA ALA A 202 -14.13 3.59 -6.85
C ALA A 202 -14.95 4.05 -8.07
N ALA A 203 -16.18 3.60 -8.17
CA ALA A 203 -17.18 4.05 -9.15
C ALA A 203 -16.63 4.11 -10.59
N GLY A 204 -15.90 3.08 -11.03
CA GLY A 204 -15.34 2.97 -12.38
C GLY A 204 -14.09 3.81 -12.61
N ARG A 205 -13.47 4.34 -11.55
CA ARG A 205 -12.23 5.12 -11.63
C ARG A 205 -11.12 4.50 -10.80
N VAL A 206 -9.89 4.71 -11.25
CA VAL A 206 -8.67 4.42 -10.50
C VAL A 206 -8.02 5.74 -10.12
N TYR A 207 -7.80 5.94 -8.83
CA TYR A 207 -7.09 7.09 -8.28
C TYR A 207 -5.68 6.65 -7.87
N ALA A 208 -4.68 7.20 -8.52
CA ALA A 208 -3.29 6.82 -8.32
C ALA A 208 -2.44 8.03 -7.93
N LEU A 209 -1.59 7.85 -6.91
CA LEU A 209 -0.68 8.87 -6.41
C LEU A 209 0.76 8.44 -6.64
N GLY A 210 1.50 9.24 -7.41
CA GLY A 210 2.93 9.06 -7.66
C GLY A 210 3.80 9.46 -6.47
N GLY A 211 5.05 9.01 -6.49
CA GLY A 211 6.03 9.29 -5.41
C GLY A 211 6.36 10.77 -5.22
N GLU A 212 6.17 11.59 -6.27
CA GLU A 212 6.41 13.05 -6.26
C GLU A 212 5.13 13.88 -6.21
N GLY A 213 4.00 13.26 -5.80
CA GLY A 213 2.75 13.97 -5.52
C GLY A 213 1.82 14.15 -6.71
N GLU A 214 2.08 13.61 -7.88
CA GLU A 214 1.13 13.60 -8.99
C GLU A 214 -0.04 12.68 -8.65
N LEU A 215 -1.24 13.22 -8.52
CA LEU A 215 -2.49 12.49 -8.31
C LEU A 215 -3.29 12.47 -9.61
N ARG A 216 -3.68 11.29 -10.06
CA ARG A 216 -4.49 11.09 -11.26
C ARG A 216 -5.76 10.31 -10.97
N ALA A 217 -6.86 10.71 -11.61
CA ALA A 217 -8.05 9.90 -11.79
C ALA A 217 -8.10 9.38 -13.21
N LEU A 218 -8.24 8.08 -13.36
CA LEU A 218 -8.27 7.37 -14.64
C LEU A 218 -9.59 6.61 -14.79
N ASP A 219 -10.11 6.50 -15.99
CA ASP A 219 -11.19 5.56 -16.30
C ASP A 219 -10.64 4.14 -16.16
N ALA A 220 -11.26 3.32 -15.30
CA ALA A 220 -10.77 1.99 -14.98
C ALA A 220 -10.80 1.00 -16.16
N ARG A 221 -11.59 1.28 -17.21
CA ARG A 221 -11.75 0.40 -18.37
C ARG A 221 -10.60 0.50 -19.36
N ASP A 222 -10.06 1.71 -19.56
CA ASP A 222 -9.10 1.98 -20.64
C ASP A 222 -7.88 2.82 -20.22
N GLY A 223 -7.81 3.24 -18.96
CA GLY A 223 -6.70 4.05 -18.43
C GLY A 223 -6.72 5.51 -18.89
N ARG A 224 -7.77 5.97 -19.56
CA ARG A 224 -7.88 7.36 -20.02
C ARG A 224 -7.91 8.30 -18.82
N MET A 225 -7.03 9.30 -18.83
CA MET A 225 -6.96 10.31 -17.77
C MET A 225 -8.24 11.16 -17.78
N LEU A 226 -8.89 11.25 -16.61
CA LEU A 226 -10.06 12.08 -16.39
C LEU A 226 -9.67 13.46 -15.85
N TRP A 227 -8.81 13.47 -14.85
CA TRP A 227 -8.19 14.67 -14.29
C TRP A 227 -6.87 14.34 -13.59
N ARG A 228 -6.09 15.38 -13.30
CA ARG A 228 -4.85 15.28 -12.54
C ARG A 228 -4.59 16.56 -11.75
N THR A 229 -3.82 16.44 -10.68
CA THR A 229 -3.20 17.53 -9.94
C THR A 229 -1.91 17.08 -9.27
N ASN A 230 -1.08 18.01 -8.81
CA ASN A 230 0.04 17.68 -7.95
C ASN A 230 -0.24 18.17 -6.52
N ILE A 231 -0.45 17.23 -5.59
CA ILE A 231 -0.88 17.52 -4.23
C ILE A 231 0.17 18.28 -3.41
N LEU A 232 1.46 18.10 -3.71
CA LEU A 232 2.55 18.84 -3.05
C LEU A 232 2.56 20.30 -3.51
N ALA A 233 2.38 20.54 -4.82
CA ALA A 233 2.28 21.90 -5.35
C ALA A 233 1.05 22.63 -4.80
N ASP A 234 -0.13 21.97 -4.77
CA ASP A 234 -1.36 22.55 -4.24
C ASP A 234 -1.25 22.89 -2.74
N ALA A 235 -0.53 22.06 -1.99
CA ALA A 235 -0.28 22.27 -0.57
C ALA A 235 0.85 23.26 -0.28
N GLY A 236 1.72 23.55 -1.24
CA GLY A 236 2.99 24.23 -1.00
C GLY A 236 3.92 23.42 -0.08
N ALA A 237 3.89 22.09 -0.19
CA ALA A 237 4.60 21.18 0.68
C ALA A 237 5.83 20.59 0.00
N GLU A 238 6.87 20.32 0.80
CA GLU A 238 8.03 19.55 0.36
C GLU A 238 7.73 18.05 0.44
N ASN A 239 8.29 17.30 -0.52
CA ASN A 239 8.19 15.86 -0.49
C ASN A 239 8.93 15.27 0.72
N ARG A 240 8.45 14.15 1.22
CA ARG A 240 9.13 13.40 2.28
C ARG A 240 10.31 12.60 1.71
N PRO A 241 11.33 12.30 2.52
CA PRO A 241 12.52 11.57 2.04
C PRO A 241 12.20 10.25 1.32
N TRP A 242 11.16 9.52 1.75
CA TRP A 242 10.75 8.25 1.12
C TRP A 242 9.54 8.40 0.18
N GLY A 243 9.22 9.64 -0.25
CA GLY A 243 8.16 9.93 -1.21
C GLY A 243 6.76 9.89 -0.63
N MET A 244 5.77 10.27 -1.44
CA MET A 244 4.37 10.13 -1.09
C MET A 244 3.99 8.65 -1.03
N SER A 245 3.41 8.20 0.11
CA SER A 245 3.07 6.79 0.34
C SER A 245 1.63 6.58 0.84
N GLY A 246 0.97 7.61 1.34
CA GLY A 246 -0.42 7.53 1.75
C GLY A 246 -1.35 7.27 0.56
N SER A 247 -1.98 6.10 0.53
CA SER A 247 -2.95 5.72 -0.52
C SER A 247 -4.15 6.67 -0.49
N PRO A 248 -4.64 7.17 -1.65
CA PRO A 248 -5.83 8.02 -1.71
C PRO A 248 -7.02 7.34 -1.04
N LEU A 249 -7.77 8.06 -0.22
CA LEU A 249 -8.98 7.57 0.42
C LEU A 249 -10.21 8.17 -0.27
N ILE A 250 -11.14 7.32 -0.69
CA ILE A 250 -12.41 7.78 -1.24
C ILE A 250 -13.45 7.84 -0.12
N VAL A 251 -14.00 9.03 0.08
CA VAL A 251 -15.10 9.26 1.02
C VAL A 251 -16.20 10.02 0.30
N ASP A 252 -17.33 9.37 0.15
CA ASP A 252 -18.47 9.89 -0.63
C ASP A 252 -18.01 10.33 -2.04
N ASN A 253 -18.06 11.60 -2.35
CA ASN A 253 -17.63 12.16 -3.64
C ASN A 253 -16.24 12.81 -3.57
N THR A 254 -15.42 12.52 -2.57
CA THR A 254 -14.10 13.14 -2.43
C THR A 254 -12.96 12.13 -2.42
N VAL A 255 -11.82 12.58 -2.94
CA VAL A 255 -10.51 11.91 -2.87
C VAL A 255 -9.68 12.63 -1.82
N VAL A 256 -9.42 11.99 -0.71
CA VAL A 256 -8.67 12.56 0.42
C VAL A 256 -7.21 12.08 0.34
N VAL A 257 -6.28 13.02 0.39
CA VAL A 257 -4.83 12.80 0.34
C VAL A 257 -4.11 13.63 1.41
N THR A 258 -2.87 13.28 1.70
CA THR A 258 -2.11 13.77 2.86
C THR A 258 -0.77 14.43 2.45
N PRO A 259 -0.77 15.58 1.76
CA PRO A 259 0.46 16.25 1.34
C PRO A 259 1.30 16.79 2.50
N GLY A 260 0.68 17.16 3.65
CA GLY A 260 1.40 17.65 4.82
C GLY A 260 1.83 19.10 4.75
N GLY A 261 1.12 19.93 3.99
CA GLY A 261 1.40 21.37 3.87
C GLY A 261 0.88 22.18 5.06
N ALA A 262 1.51 23.33 5.28
CA ALA A 262 1.06 24.33 6.27
C ALA A 262 -0.12 25.16 5.75
N GLY A 263 -0.70 25.99 6.62
CA GLY A 263 -1.81 26.89 6.25
C GLY A 263 -3.12 26.15 5.99
N GLY A 264 -3.42 25.13 6.79
CA GLY A 264 -4.64 24.32 6.64
C GLY A 264 -4.58 23.32 5.48
N LYS A 265 -3.38 22.88 5.05
CA LYS A 265 -3.20 22.03 3.86
C LYS A 265 -2.47 20.71 4.15
N SER A 266 -2.49 20.26 5.38
CA SER A 266 -1.91 18.96 5.75
C SER A 266 -2.69 17.79 5.13
N LEU A 267 -4.01 17.92 5.08
CA LEU A 267 -4.95 17.01 4.45
C LEU A 267 -5.76 17.80 3.41
N ILE A 268 -5.88 17.28 2.20
CA ILE A 268 -6.68 17.90 1.13
C ILE A 268 -7.68 16.88 0.59
N ALA A 269 -8.91 17.30 0.38
CA ALA A 269 -9.94 16.57 -0.33
C ALA A 269 -10.24 17.22 -1.67
N TYR A 270 -10.23 16.43 -2.72
CA TYR A 270 -10.61 16.83 -4.07
C TYR A 270 -11.95 16.19 -4.44
N ASP A 271 -12.80 16.91 -5.17
CA ASP A 271 -13.99 16.33 -5.79
C ASP A 271 -13.58 15.18 -6.73
N ALA A 272 -14.11 14.00 -6.48
CA ALA A 272 -13.73 12.78 -7.15
C ALA A 272 -13.98 12.78 -8.67
N ALA A 273 -14.94 13.57 -9.13
CA ALA A 273 -15.31 13.66 -10.53
C ALA A 273 -14.46 14.66 -11.31
N SER A 274 -14.13 15.80 -10.71
CA SER A 274 -13.50 16.94 -11.38
C SER A 274 -12.06 17.22 -10.96
N GLY A 275 -11.59 16.69 -9.85
CA GLY A 275 -10.27 17.01 -9.29
C GLY A 275 -10.16 18.40 -8.67
N ARG A 276 -11.26 19.17 -8.56
CA ARG A 276 -11.24 20.47 -7.88
C ARG A 276 -11.14 20.27 -6.37
N GLN A 277 -10.32 21.09 -5.70
CA GLN A 277 -10.26 21.06 -4.24
C GLN A 277 -11.64 21.36 -3.64
N ALA A 278 -12.13 20.45 -2.80
CA ALA A 278 -13.38 20.58 -2.08
C ALA A 278 -13.16 21.24 -0.71
N TRP A 279 -12.17 20.76 0.03
CA TRP A 279 -11.77 21.32 1.32
C TRP A 279 -10.32 20.92 1.65
N SER A 280 -9.73 21.57 2.64
CA SER A 280 -8.44 21.20 3.23
C SER A 280 -8.45 21.51 4.72
N ALA A 281 -7.54 20.86 5.47
CA ALA A 281 -7.47 20.99 6.93
C ALA A 281 -6.08 20.67 7.48
N LEU A 282 -5.84 21.11 8.71
CA LEU A 282 -4.68 20.85 9.55
C LEU A 282 -3.37 21.47 9.05
N ASP A 283 -2.43 21.58 9.98
CA ASP A 283 -1.07 22.12 9.77
C ASP A 283 0.02 21.10 10.12
N ASP A 284 -0.34 19.82 10.26
CA ASP A 284 0.59 18.76 10.61
C ASP A 284 1.49 18.40 9.43
N ARG A 285 2.73 18.08 9.70
CA ARG A 285 3.58 17.41 8.70
C ARG A 285 3.06 16.01 8.45
N THR A 286 3.00 15.60 7.18
CA THR A 286 2.61 14.23 6.82
C THR A 286 3.61 13.20 7.34
N SER A 287 3.15 11.98 7.49
CA SER A 287 3.97 10.79 7.63
C SER A 287 3.68 9.83 6.46
N TYR A 288 3.76 8.52 6.68
CA TYR A 288 3.69 7.53 5.59
C TYR A 288 2.45 6.64 5.66
N SER A 289 1.64 6.79 6.71
CA SER A 289 0.37 6.07 6.88
C SER A 289 -0.70 6.63 5.95
N SER A 290 -1.56 5.75 5.44
CA SER A 290 -2.72 6.16 4.64
C SER A 290 -3.86 6.65 5.54
N PRO A 291 -4.66 7.65 5.13
CA PRO A 291 -5.88 7.99 5.83
C PRO A 291 -6.89 6.84 5.76
N MET A 292 -7.79 6.72 6.73
CA MET A 292 -8.84 5.70 6.71
C MET A 292 -10.16 6.23 7.27
N LEU A 293 -11.28 5.68 6.79
CA LEU A 293 -12.61 6.01 7.28
C LEU A 293 -13.04 4.98 8.32
N VAL A 294 -13.48 5.45 9.48
CA VAL A 294 -14.06 4.61 10.54
C VAL A 294 -15.36 5.23 11.07
N THR A 295 -16.16 4.41 11.75
CA THR A 295 -17.32 4.91 12.51
C THR A 295 -17.08 4.65 13.99
N VAL A 296 -16.97 5.73 14.77
CA VAL A 296 -16.75 5.70 16.21
C VAL A 296 -17.87 6.45 16.90
N GLY A 297 -18.51 5.85 17.90
CA GLY A 297 -19.65 6.44 18.60
C GLY A 297 -20.80 6.85 17.67
N GLY A 298 -21.00 6.13 16.55
CA GLY A 298 -22.00 6.42 15.52
C GLY A 298 -21.64 7.61 14.59
N VAL A 299 -20.41 8.15 14.66
CA VAL A 299 -19.94 9.24 13.81
C VAL A 299 -18.87 8.74 12.85
N ARG A 300 -19.06 8.98 11.54
CA ARG A 300 -18.06 8.72 10.52
C ARG A 300 -16.90 9.69 10.67
N GLN A 301 -15.68 9.19 10.65
CA GLN A 301 -14.46 9.97 10.90
C GLN A 301 -13.34 9.52 9.97
N ILE A 302 -12.61 10.48 9.44
CA ILE A 302 -11.36 10.23 8.73
C ILE A 302 -10.25 10.22 9.77
N LEU A 303 -9.58 9.09 9.95
CA LEU A 303 -8.36 8.99 10.74
C LEU A 303 -7.15 9.34 9.88
N TYR A 304 -6.30 10.22 10.39
CA TYR A 304 -5.04 10.57 9.78
C TYR A 304 -3.90 10.47 10.80
N PHE A 305 -2.92 9.61 10.53
CA PHE A 305 -1.75 9.41 11.37
C PHE A 305 -0.60 10.28 10.85
N THR A 306 -0.46 11.45 11.44
CA THR A 306 0.54 12.46 11.06
C THR A 306 1.93 12.10 11.60
N SER A 307 2.92 12.95 11.40
CA SER A 307 4.26 12.77 11.96
C SER A 307 4.32 12.88 13.50
N SER A 308 3.26 13.39 14.15
CA SER A 308 3.27 13.72 15.57
C SER A 308 2.04 13.27 16.36
N ARG A 309 0.94 12.91 15.69
CA ARG A 309 -0.32 12.53 16.34
C ARG A 309 -1.23 11.71 15.43
N LEU A 310 -2.12 10.94 16.03
CA LEU A 310 -3.32 10.46 15.36
C LEU A 310 -4.41 11.53 15.51
N VAL A 311 -5.06 11.89 14.42
CA VAL A 311 -6.14 12.89 14.42
C VAL A 311 -7.35 12.34 13.66
N ALA A 312 -8.54 12.68 14.10
CA ALA A 312 -9.80 12.35 13.45
C ALA A 312 -10.52 13.61 12.99
N LEU A 313 -11.05 13.56 11.77
CA LEU A 313 -11.74 14.69 11.15
C LEU A 313 -13.12 14.28 10.63
N THR A 314 -14.00 15.24 10.50
CA THR A 314 -15.27 15.04 9.80
C THR A 314 -15.02 14.83 8.29
N PRO A 315 -15.77 13.94 7.60
CA PRO A 315 -15.63 13.72 6.16
C PRO A 315 -16.04 14.91 5.28
N ASP A 316 -16.94 15.75 5.77
CA ASP A 316 -17.64 16.82 5.03
C ASP A 316 -16.98 18.21 5.09
N GLY A 317 -15.78 18.32 5.61
CA GLY A 317 -15.10 19.64 5.69
C GLY A 317 -13.82 19.61 6.52
N GLY A 318 -13.41 18.46 6.98
CA GLY A 318 -12.11 18.31 7.66
C GLY A 318 -12.04 18.95 9.05
N ARG A 319 -13.17 19.17 9.72
CA ARG A 319 -13.17 19.68 11.12
C ARG A 319 -12.58 18.63 12.04
N GLU A 320 -11.59 18.99 12.83
CA GLU A 320 -11.00 18.11 13.85
C GLU A 320 -12.05 17.73 14.90
N LEU A 321 -12.15 16.43 15.20
CA LEU A 321 -13.03 15.87 16.21
C LEU A 321 -12.28 15.56 17.49
N TRP A 322 -11.10 14.98 17.37
CA TRP A 322 -10.20 14.65 18.48
C TRP A 322 -8.80 14.36 17.93
N SER A 323 -7.83 14.36 18.83
CA SER A 323 -6.47 13.90 18.50
C SER A 323 -5.80 13.21 19.70
N HIS A 324 -4.78 12.40 19.41
CA HIS A 324 -3.94 11.72 20.38
C HIS A 324 -2.46 11.90 20.02
N PRO A 325 -1.63 12.52 20.88
CA PRO A 325 -0.21 12.74 20.61
C PRO A 325 0.55 11.43 20.45
N TRP A 326 1.34 11.32 19.38
CA TRP A 326 2.17 10.17 19.11
C TRP A 326 3.41 10.57 18.32
N VAL A 327 4.42 11.05 19.03
CA VAL A 327 5.69 11.52 18.48
C VAL A 327 6.70 10.38 18.44
N THR A 328 7.44 10.28 17.36
CA THR A 328 8.55 9.32 17.14
C THR A 328 9.81 10.08 16.74
N ASP A 329 10.96 9.48 16.97
CA ASP A 329 12.24 9.95 16.46
C ASP A 329 12.91 8.79 15.68
N PRO A 330 13.08 8.93 14.36
CA PRO A 330 12.63 10.03 13.50
C PRO A 330 11.09 10.14 13.46
N ALA A 331 10.56 11.28 13.00
CA ALA A 331 9.12 11.57 12.94
C ALA A 331 8.44 10.76 11.82
N VAL A 332 8.33 9.44 12.02
CA VAL A 332 7.85 8.44 11.05
C VAL A 332 6.76 7.59 11.68
N ASN A 333 5.55 7.69 11.15
CA ASN A 333 4.39 6.84 11.45
C ASN A 333 3.88 6.26 10.13
N ALA A 334 4.20 5.00 9.84
CA ALA A 334 3.87 4.38 8.56
C ALA A 334 2.81 3.26 8.68
N SER A 335 2.72 2.62 9.85
CA SER A 335 1.70 1.61 10.09
C SER A 335 0.30 2.20 10.06
N GLN A 336 -0.63 1.49 9.43
CA GLN A 336 -2.03 1.86 9.40
C GLN A 336 -2.63 1.75 10.81
N PRO A 337 -3.39 2.74 11.31
CA PRO A 337 -4.22 2.56 12.50
C PRO A 337 -5.20 1.40 12.30
N LEU A 338 -5.53 0.69 13.35
CA LEU A 338 -6.46 -0.44 13.31
C LEU A 338 -7.65 -0.17 14.24
N PHE A 339 -8.86 -0.08 13.66
CA PHE A 339 -10.08 -0.05 14.45
C PHE A 339 -10.39 -1.45 14.97
N ILE A 340 -10.43 -1.59 16.30
CA ILE A 340 -10.56 -2.91 16.96
C ILE A 340 -11.94 -3.13 17.59
N GLY A 341 -12.94 -2.33 17.24
CA GLY A 341 -14.28 -2.38 17.82
C GLY A 341 -14.39 -1.56 19.11
N ASP A 342 -15.58 -1.51 19.69
CA ASP A 342 -15.90 -0.86 20.98
C ASP A 342 -15.32 0.56 21.13
N ASN A 343 -15.36 1.34 20.04
CA ASN A 343 -14.78 2.68 19.97
C ASN A 343 -13.26 2.72 20.31
N ARG A 344 -12.54 1.65 20.06
CA ARG A 344 -11.11 1.53 20.32
C ARG A 344 -10.29 1.50 19.04
N ILE A 345 -9.15 2.15 19.10
CA ILE A 345 -8.19 2.22 17.99
C ILE A 345 -6.82 1.80 18.50
N PHE A 346 -6.21 0.86 17.81
CA PHE A 346 -4.82 0.47 18.01
C PHE A 346 -3.93 1.26 17.06
N ILE A 347 -2.81 1.79 17.57
CA ILE A 347 -1.73 2.39 16.79
C ILE A 347 -0.39 1.83 17.22
N SER A 348 0.52 1.75 16.27
CA SER A 348 1.86 1.21 16.49
C SER A 348 2.87 1.91 15.59
N THR A 349 4.09 2.00 16.09
CA THR A 349 5.24 2.50 15.31
C THR A 349 6.51 1.78 15.74
N GLY A 350 7.40 1.55 14.79
CA GLY A 350 8.76 1.08 15.02
C GLY A 350 9.63 2.10 15.75
N TYR A 351 10.92 2.09 15.50
CA TYR A 351 11.88 3.07 16.04
C TYR A 351 11.85 3.15 17.59
N GLY A 352 11.67 2.00 18.25
CA GLY A 352 11.63 1.91 19.70
C GLY A 352 10.35 2.41 20.36
N LYS A 353 9.35 2.87 19.60
CA LYS A 353 8.13 3.49 20.15
C LYS A 353 7.14 2.47 20.74
N GLY A 354 6.81 1.40 20.01
CA GLY A 354 5.84 0.39 20.44
C GLY A 354 4.40 0.70 20.00
N ALA A 355 3.45 0.33 20.85
CA ALA A 355 2.03 0.40 20.51
C ALA A 355 1.16 0.87 21.68
N THR A 356 -0.06 1.34 21.34
CA THR A 356 -1.10 1.69 22.31
C THR A 356 -2.48 1.38 21.75
N VAL A 357 -3.44 1.16 22.64
CA VAL A 357 -4.88 1.24 22.35
C VAL A 357 -5.44 2.45 23.03
N ILE A 358 -6.13 3.27 22.25
CA ILE A 358 -6.95 4.38 22.76
C ILE A 358 -8.43 4.04 22.67
N GLU A 359 -9.20 4.51 23.64
CA GLU A 359 -10.65 4.39 23.71
C GLU A 359 -11.28 5.78 23.60
N LEU A 360 -12.34 5.85 22.84
CA LEU A 360 -13.06 7.07 22.54
C LEU A 360 -14.44 7.05 23.18
N THR A 361 -14.74 8.03 24.00
CA THR A 361 -16.07 8.22 24.57
C THR A 361 -16.69 9.48 23.97
N ARG A 362 -17.88 9.32 23.38
CA ARG A 362 -18.64 10.43 22.81
C ARG A 362 -19.59 11.04 23.83
N ALA A 363 -19.59 12.38 23.95
CA ALA A 363 -20.54 13.16 24.73
C ALA A 363 -21.08 14.32 23.87
N GLY A 364 -22.28 14.16 23.32
CA GLY A 364 -22.82 15.07 22.31
C GLY A 364 -21.99 15.09 21.03
N GLU A 365 -21.38 16.22 20.67
CA GLU A 365 -20.46 16.37 19.54
C GLU A 365 -18.98 16.16 19.92
N ALA A 366 -18.66 16.18 21.19
CA ALA A 366 -17.30 16.05 21.69
C ALA A 366 -16.88 14.59 21.87
N PHE A 367 -15.59 14.35 21.70
CA PHE A 367 -14.95 13.08 22.00
C PHE A 367 -13.90 13.23 23.07
N THR A 368 -13.85 12.30 24.00
CA THR A 368 -12.77 12.17 24.98
C THR A 368 -11.91 10.99 24.60
N VAL A 369 -10.59 11.16 24.59
CA VAL A 369 -9.62 10.11 24.27
C VAL A 369 -8.97 9.65 25.56
N ARG A 370 -9.01 8.34 25.81
CA ARG A 370 -8.33 7.69 26.96
C ARG A 370 -7.41 6.60 26.45
N GLU A 371 -6.16 6.61 26.90
CA GLU A 371 -5.25 5.48 26.65
C GLU A 371 -5.67 4.31 27.53
N VAL A 372 -5.92 3.14 26.92
CA VAL A 372 -6.29 1.89 27.61
C VAL A 372 -5.06 1.20 28.13
N TRP A 373 -4.08 1.03 27.23
CA TRP A 373 -2.76 0.48 27.54
C TRP A 373 -1.72 0.99 26.55
N ARG A 374 -0.46 0.98 26.97
CA ARG A 374 0.71 1.25 26.15
C ARG A 374 1.84 0.30 26.51
N ASN A 375 2.58 -0.15 25.50
CA ASN A 375 3.80 -0.93 25.71
C ASN A 375 4.80 -0.74 24.56
N ILE A 376 6.03 -1.25 24.73
CA ILE A 376 7.09 -1.20 23.71
C ILE A 376 7.07 -2.42 22.79
N ARG A 377 6.00 -3.19 22.78
CA ARG A 377 5.80 -4.36 21.93
C ARG A 377 5.02 -3.99 20.70
N MET A 378 5.00 -4.90 19.71
CA MET A 378 4.35 -4.71 18.43
C MET A 378 4.84 -3.42 17.74
N LYS A 379 6.14 -3.30 17.55
CA LYS A 379 6.79 -2.16 16.89
C LYS A 379 6.69 -2.30 15.38
N ASN A 380 5.49 -2.00 14.85
CA ASN A 380 5.27 -1.97 13.40
C ASN A 380 6.08 -0.82 12.78
N GLN A 381 6.97 -1.12 11.85
CA GLN A 381 7.73 -0.08 11.17
C GLN A 381 6.96 0.47 9.99
N PHE A 382 6.78 -0.34 8.94
CA PHE A 382 5.90 -0.02 7.81
C PHE A 382 4.95 -1.19 7.45
N THR A 383 4.98 -2.26 8.23
CA THR A 383 3.95 -3.29 8.26
C THR A 383 2.75 -2.79 9.05
N SER A 384 1.56 -3.23 8.74
CA SER A 384 0.36 -2.94 9.53
C SER A 384 -0.23 -4.21 10.12
N SER A 385 -0.66 -4.14 11.38
CA SER A 385 -1.28 -5.26 12.09
C SER A 385 -2.68 -5.58 11.59
N VAL A 386 -3.18 -6.77 11.94
CA VAL A 386 -4.55 -7.23 11.73
C VAL A 386 -5.18 -7.69 13.04
N LEU A 387 -6.51 -7.63 13.12
CA LEU A 387 -7.28 -8.09 14.28
C LEU A 387 -7.99 -9.41 13.95
N HIS A 388 -7.89 -10.39 14.83
CA HIS A 388 -8.65 -11.63 14.78
C HIS A 388 -9.05 -12.08 16.18
N GLU A 389 -10.36 -12.28 16.40
CA GLU A 389 -10.94 -12.81 17.66
C GLU A 389 -10.39 -12.16 18.95
N GLY A 390 -10.27 -10.82 18.94
CA GLY A 390 -9.79 -10.05 20.09
C GLY A 390 -8.26 -10.01 20.25
N PHE A 391 -7.51 -10.57 19.31
CA PHE A 391 -6.05 -10.54 19.30
C PHE A 391 -5.50 -9.77 18.09
N ILE A 392 -4.44 -9.01 18.31
CA ILE A 392 -3.73 -8.25 17.29
C ILE A 392 -2.49 -9.03 16.87
N TYR A 393 -2.37 -9.28 15.57
CA TYR A 393 -1.21 -9.93 14.96
C TYR A 393 -0.45 -8.93 14.10
N GLY A 394 0.87 -8.91 14.23
CA GLY A 394 1.71 -7.98 13.47
C GLY A 394 3.19 -8.28 13.64
N LEU A 395 4.03 -7.56 12.91
CA LEU A 395 5.48 -7.71 13.04
C LEU A 395 6.00 -6.72 14.09
N ASP A 396 6.51 -7.25 15.21
CA ASP A 396 7.30 -6.50 16.18
C ASP A 396 8.76 -6.43 15.67
N GLU A 397 9.04 -5.40 14.84
CA GLU A 397 10.21 -5.35 13.97
C GLU A 397 10.19 -6.54 12.99
N ALA A 398 11.14 -7.44 13.05
CA ALA A 398 11.27 -8.57 12.12
C ALA A 398 10.56 -9.86 12.56
N ILE A 399 9.90 -9.88 13.73
CA ILE A 399 9.36 -11.10 14.35
C ILE A 399 7.84 -10.98 14.49
N LEU A 400 7.09 -11.98 14.03
CA LEU A 400 5.64 -12.02 14.19
C LEU A 400 5.26 -12.13 15.67
N ALA A 401 4.27 -11.38 16.08
CA ALA A 401 3.77 -11.35 17.45
C ALA A 401 2.24 -11.37 17.49
N CYS A 402 1.70 -11.92 18.55
CA CYS A 402 0.30 -11.88 18.93
C CYS A 402 0.18 -11.18 20.26
N ILE A 403 -0.69 -10.17 20.36
CA ILE A 403 -1.00 -9.48 21.62
C ILE A 403 -2.52 -9.46 21.84
N ASP A 404 -2.91 -9.51 23.09
CA ASP A 404 -4.29 -9.32 23.51
C ASP A 404 -4.71 -7.87 23.28
N ALA A 405 -5.76 -7.64 22.51
CA ALA A 405 -6.20 -6.29 22.12
C ALA A 405 -6.73 -5.48 23.31
N ALA A 406 -7.29 -6.13 24.34
CA ALA A 406 -7.87 -5.46 25.49
C ALA A 406 -6.81 -5.04 26.51
N THR A 407 -5.74 -5.83 26.67
CA THR A 407 -4.75 -5.67 27.76
C THR A 407 -3.36 -5.26 27.27
N GLY A 408 -3.04 -5.50 25.99
CA GLY A 408 -1.68 -5.33 25.46
C GLY A 408 -0.72 -6.44 25.86
N GLU A 409 -1.20 -7.50 26.52
CA GLU A 409 -0.38 -8.65 26.90
C GLU A 409 0.13 -9.41 25.68
N VAL A 410 1.43 -9.67 25.61
CA VAL A 410 2.02 -10.50 24.55
C VAL A 410 1.68 -11.97 24.81
N LYS A 411 0.92 -12.57 23.91
CA LYS A 411 0.56 -14.00 23.98
C LYS A 411 1.73 -14.86 23.51
N TRP A 412 2.35 -14.45 22.40
CA TRP A 412 3.58 -15.07 21.88
C TRP A 412 4.30 -14.12 20.93
N LYS A 413 5.58 -14.40 20.69
CA LYS A 413 6.43 -13.80 19.66
C LYS A 413 7.25 -14.93 19.04
N GLY A 414 7.15 -15.14 17.72
CA GLY A 414 7.79 -16.26 17.05
C GLY A 414 7.89 -16.07 15.53
N GLY A 415 8.77 -16.87 14.91
CA GLY A 415 9.07 -16.76 13.49
C GLY A 415 9.79 -15.45 13.13
N ARG A 416 10.75 -15.52 12.23
CA ARG A 416 11.43 -14.35 11.69
C ARG A 416 11.00 -14.16 10.24
N TYR A 417 10.34 -13.05 9.97
CA TYR A 417 9.75 -12.72 8.68
C TYR A 417 10.37 -11.47 8.05
N GLY A 418 11.36 -10.87 8.73
CA GLY A 418 11.89 -9.57 8.33
C GLY A 418 10.82 -8.46 8.42
N TYR A 419 11.04 -7.39 7.72
CA TYR A 419 10.09 -6.27 7.62
C TYR A 419 9.09 -6.49 6.48
N GLY A 420 8.53 -7.69 6.43
CA GLY A 420 7.55 -8.12 5.45
C GLY A 420 6.16 -7.51 5.64
N GLN A 421 5.17 -8.07 4.96
CA GLN A 421 3.78 -7.63 5.02
C GLN A 421 2.85 -8.80 5.29
N LEU A 422 1.68 -8.53 5.86
CA LEU A 422 0.73 -9.57 6.19
C LEU A 422 -0.73 -9.15 5.92
N MET A 423 -1.56 -10.17 5.69
CA MET A 423 -3.01 -10.06 5.66
C MET A 423 -3.64 -11.24 6.40
N LEU A 424 -4.90 -11.08 6.79
CA LEU A 424 -5.70 -12.13 7.43
C LEU A 424 -6.74 -12.67 6.43
N ALA A 425 -6.85 -13.99 6.34
CA ALA A 425 -7.88 -14.67 5.56
C ALA A 425 -8.21 -16.02 6.23
N ASP A 426 -9.49 -16.31 6.45
CA ASP A 426 -9.99 -17.60 6.95
C ASP A 426 -9.20 -18.12 8.18
N GLY A 427 -9.03 -17.27 9.20
CA GLY A 427 -8.31 -17.62 10.43
C GLY A 427 -6.80 -17.85 10.26
N HIS A 428 -6.21 -17.45 9.14
CA HIS A 428 -4.80 -17.58 8.86
C HIS A 428 -4.19 -16.24 8.43
N LEU A 429 -2.93 -16.02 8.82
CA LEU A 429 -2.10 -14.94 8.34
C LEU A 429 -1.35 -15.41 7.10
N ILE A 430 -1.52 -14.69 5.99
CA ILE A 430 -0.66 -14.83 4.81
C ILE A 430 0.43 -13.77 4.97
N VAL A 431 1.68 -14.21 5.13
CA VAL A 431 2.83 -13.33 5.41
C VAL A 431 3.77 -13.37 4.21
N MET A 432 3.95 -12.23 3.54
CA MET A 432 5.07 -12.03 2.62
C MET A 432 6.28 -11.60 3.43
N THR A 433 7.31 -12.43 3.49
CA THR A 433 8.53 -12.08 4.20
C THR A 433 9.34 -11.03 3.44
N GLU A 434 10.20 -10.30 4.14
CA GLU A 434 11.12 -9.36 3.50
C GLU A 434 12.02 -10.01 2.45
N GLY A 435 12.39 -11.27 2.66
CA GLY A 435 13.23 -12.06 1.74
C GLY A 435 12.49 -12.61 0.52
N GLY A 436 11.16 -12.46 0.45
CA GLY A 436 10.34 -12.92 -0.69
C GLY A 436 9.69 -14.29 -0.51
N ASP A 437 9.77 -14.92 0.68
CA ASP A 437 8.97 -16.09 0.97
C ASP A 437 7.52 -15.71 1.24
N MET A 438 6.61 -16.63 0.98
CA MET A 438 5.24 -16.59 1.43
C MET A 438 5.01 -17.65 2.50
N ALA A 439 4.51 -17.23 3.67
CA ALA A 439 4.19 -18.13 4.78
C ALA A 439 2.71 -18.07 5.12
N LEU A 440 2.16 -19.23 5.49
CA LEU A 440 0.83 -19.37 6.07
C LEU A 440 0.98 -19.67 7.57
N VAL A 441 0.41 -18.82 8.41
CA VAL A 441 0.48 -18.93 9.86
C VAL A 441 -0.91 -18.94 10.45
N ARG A 442 -1.22 -19.88 11.34
CA ARG A 442 -2.54 -19.90 12.01
C ARG A 442 -2.69 -18.69 12.93
N ALA A 443 -3.79 -17.96 12.79
CA ALA A 443 -4.11 -16.82 13.66
C ALA A 443 -4.73 -17.33 14.98
N THR A 444 -3.89 -17.76 15.91
CA THR A 444 -4.29 -18.27 17.23
C THR A 444 -3.47 -17.63 18.34
N PRO A 445 -4.05 -17.30 19.51
CA PRO A 445 -3.29 -16.78 20.63
C PRO A 445 -2.51 -17.85 21.40
N ALA A 446 -2.73 -19.14 21.12
CA ALA A 446 -2.14 -20.24 21.88
C ALA A 446 -0.61 -20.34 21.70
N LYS A 447 -0.14 -20.22 20.45
CA LYS A 447 1.28 -20.29 20.08
C LYS A 447 1.50 -19.79 18.67
N HIS A 448 2.75 -19.48 18.30
CA HIS A 448 3.15 -19.34 16.91
C HIS A 448 3.08 -20.71 16.21
N GLU A 449 2.29 -20.78 15.13
CA GLU A 449 2.10 -22.01 14.35
C GLU A 449 2.16 -21.72 12.86
N GLU A 450 3.37 -21.88 12.29
CA GLU A 450 3.58 -21.77 10.84
C GLU A 450 3.15 -23.08 10.17
N VAL A 451 2.18 -22.99 9.27
CA VAL A 451 1.59 -24.14 8.55
C VAL A 451 2.45 -24.50 7.35
N SER A 452 2.93 -23.49 6.62
CA SER A 452 3.72 -23.66 5.40
C SER A 452 4.55 -22.42 5.13
N ARG A 453 5.69 -22.59 4.46
CA ARG A 453 6.51 -21.51 3.91
C ARG A 453 7.20 -21.97 2.64
N PHE A 454 7.26 -21.10 1.62
CA PHE A 454 7.99 -21.34 0.39
C PHE A 454 8.42 -20.03 -0.28
N THR A 455 9.45 -20.08 -1.10
CA THR A 455 9.99 -18.91 -1.80
C THR A 455 9.14 -18.58 -3.03
N VAL A 456 8.68 -17.33 -3.10
CA VAL A 456 7.96 -16.76 -4.27
C VAL A 456 8.91 -15.90 -5.08
N PHE A 457 9.66 -15.03 -4.41
CA PHE A 457 10.60 -14.09 -5.02
C PHE A 457 12.00 -14.26 -4.39
N ASP A 458 13.01 -13.94 -5.16
CA ASP A 458 14.41 -13.97 -4.67
C ASP A 458 14.93 -12.54 -4.52
N ALA A 459 14.12 -11.68 -3.87
CA ALA A 459 14.46 -10.28 -3.66
C ALA A 459 13.61 -9.66 -2.56
N ARG A 460 14.04 -8.50 -2.07
CA ARG A 460 13.34 -7.71 -1.06
C ARG A 460 11.89 -7.45 -1.45
N THR A 461 10.97 -7.80 -0.54
CA THR A 461 9.52 -7.75 -0.74
C THR A 461 8.88 -6.99 0.41
N TRP A 462 8.47 -5.74 0.15
CA TRP A 462 7.78 -4.88 1.13
C TRP A 462 6.36 -4.51 0.69
N ASN A 463 5.90 -5.06 -0.44
CA ASN A 463 4.57 -4.81 -0.97
C ASN A 463 3.52 -5.62 -0.22
N HIS A 464 2.38 -4.99 0.11
CA HIS A 464 1.25 -5.69 0.70
C HIS A 464 0.64 -6.69 -0.30
N PRO A 465 0.26 -7.90 0.15
CA PRO A 465 -0.54 -8.81 -0.67
C PRO A 465 -1.95 -8.24 -0.87
N ALA A 466 -2.59 -8.62 -1.98
CA ALA A 466 -3.99 -8.33 -2.28
C ALA A 466 -4.70 -9.62 -2.69
N ILE A 467 -6.02 -9.71 -2.48
CA ILE A 467 -6.76 -10.93 -2.79
C ILE A 467 -8.14 -10.58 -3.34
N THR A 468 -8.56 -11.28 -4.39
CA THR A 468 -9.89 -11.14 -5.00
C THR A 468 -10.41 -12.49 -5.45
N ASN A 469 -11.65 -12.83 -5.15
CA ASN A 469 -12.25 -14.15 -5.49
C ASN A 469 -11.36 -15.34 -5.13
N GLY A 470 -10.61 -15.27 -4.02
CA GLY A 470 -9.64 -16.29 -3.63
C GLY A 470 -8.37 -16.34 -4.46
N ILE A 471 -8.14 -15.42 -5.38
CA ILE A 471 -6.89 -15.27 -6.11
C ILE A 471 -6.02 -14.25 -5.38
N LEU A 472 -4.88 -14.71 -4.87
CA LEU A 472 -3.88 -13.89 -4.18
C LEU A 472 -2.92 -13.29 -5.19
N LEU A 473 -2.74 -11.98 -5.11
CA LEU A 473 -1.80 -11.19 -5.91
C LEU A 473 -0.67 -10.70 -5.02
N VAL A 474 0.56 -10.94 -5.41
CA VAL A 474 1.78 -10.52 -4.71
C VAL A 474 2.77 -9.92 -5.69
N ARG A 475 3.60 -8.99 -5.20
CA ARG A 475 4.69 -8.41 -6.00
C ARG A 475 5.83 -7.94 -5.11
N ASN A 476 6.95 -7.70 -5.75
CA ASN A 476 8.06 -6.92 -5.22
C ASN A 476 8.46 -5.80 -6.22
N LEU A 477 9.70 -5.33 -6.17
CA LEU A 477 10.22 -4.31 -7.08
C LEU A 477 10.47 -4.80 -8.51
N GLN A 478 10.44 -6.11 -8.77
CA GLN A 478 10.89 -6.70 -10.02
C GLN A 478 9.91 -7.69 -10.64
N GLU A 479 9.15 -8.39 -9.81
CA GLU A 479 8.28 -9.49 -10.22
C GLU A 479 6.93 -9.40 -9.51
N MET A 480 5.92 -9.95 -10.16
CA MET A 480 4.59 -10.16 -9.59
C MET A 480 4.08 -11.56 -9.93
N ALA A 481 3.21 -12.09 -9.07
CA ALA A 481 2.63 -13.42 -9.23
C ALA A 481 1.20 -13.48 -8.71
N ALA A 482 0.42 -14.45 -9.22
CA ALA A 482 -0.89 -14.80 -8.71
C ALA A 482 -0.96 -16.25 -8.28
N PHE A 483 -1.68 -16.52 -7.21
CA PHE A 483 -1.90 -17.85 -6.67
C PHE A 483 -3.39 -18.11 -6.47
N ASP A 484 -3.86 -19.29 -6.89
CA ASP A 484 -5.22 -19.73 -6.61
C ASP A 484 -5.33 -20.29 -5.19
N LEU A 485 -5.97 -19.53 -4.33
CA LEU A 485 -6.27 -19.92 -2.94
C LEU A 485 -7.72 -20.33 -2.75
N ARG A 486 -8.50 -20.52 -3.79
CA ARG A 486 -9.88 -20.98 -3.66
C ARG A 486 -9.90 -22.35 -3.01
N ALA A 487 -10.76 -22.50 -1.99
CA ALA A 487 -11.00 -23.81 -1.41
C ALA A 487 -11.61 -24.73 -2.46
N ALA A 488 -11.21 -26.01 -2.47
CA ALA A 488 -11.87 -27.00 -3.33
C ALA A 488 -13.37 -27.01 -3.01
N ALA A 489 -14.21 -27.05 -4.04
CA ALA A 489 -15.64 -27.27 -3.84
C ALA A 489 -15.85 -28.58 -3.06
N ARG A 490 -16.48 -28.49 -1.90
CA ARG A 490 -16.83 -29.65 -1.07
C ARG A 490 -17.98 -30.42 -1.67
#